data_ec85531bf53eda6737d5876de5e07133
#
_entry.id   ec85531bf53eda6737d5876de5e07133
#
_cell.length_a   1.000
_cell.length_b   1.000
_cell.length_c   1.000
_cell.angle_alpha   90.00
_cell.angle_beta   90.00
_cell.angle_gamma   90.00
#
_symmetry.space_group_name_H-M   'P 1'
#
loop_
_entity.id
_entity.type
_entity.pdbx_description
1 polymer ?
#
loop_
_entity_poly.entity_id
_entity_poly.type
_entity_poly.pdbx_seq_one_letter_code
_entity_poly.pdbx_strand_id
1 'polypeptide(L)'
;MKKVYRYTTGFWIVLMALLIDFGCTQQAPYNFTEQEVALEWGQLTLYITQYTPANSPTFASRAFGYIGLTMYESIVHGYDSHLSMAGQLNGLESLPEPVPGQQYNWVLSLNAAQASILRNIYVQTSDENKLRIDSLENAVYLHFSDILNDEEIAGRSVAYGQAVAEAIFEWSKTDGGHRGYLRNFDKEAVHPDRPGSWKPPLYAQSFSHLPLHPHWGDNRTFLKQNSNLPYPEIFPYDTVPDSPYYKEFMKVYEKDMVLTQTEKEAAIWWGDDPDVTFTPPGHSYYFATLAIEKAKPPLIQCAEVYAKMGMATADAFINCWKWKYYFFSERPNTFIPKYIDEEWESFWPDPPFPAFPSGHAIQAAASATVLENVFGKPFQFMDRAHEGRERDDVRDTDFVVRSFGNFWEAAQETADSRFYGGIHTPLDNKVGLEEGVNIANNVISLNWVKEGRQ
;
A
#
# COMPACT_ATOMS: atom_id res chain seq x y z
N MET A 1 -61.41 8.10 46.59
CA MET A 1 -60.44 7.94 47.71
C MET A 1 -59.18 7.25 47.15
N LYS A 2 -58.12 8.01 46.85
CA LYS A 2 -56.86 7.49 46.36
C LYS A 2 -55.91 7.45 47.54
N LYS A 3 -55.38 6.25 47.86
CA LYS A 3 -54.33 6.06 48.85
C LYS A 3 -52.98 6.35 48.17
N VAL A 4 -52.25 7.31 48.74
CA VAL A 4 -50.87 7.64 48.37
C VAL A 4 -49.93 6.80 49.27
N TYR A 5 -49.14 5.91 48.67
CA TYR A 5 -48.03 5.25 49.37
C TYR A 5 -46.76 6.08 49.18
N ARG A 6 -46.22 6.56 50.33
CA ARG A 6 -44.86 7.13 50.41
C ARG A 6 -43.86 5.98 50.59
N TYR A 7 -42.94 5.84 49.66
CA TYR A 7 -41.72 5.04 49.84
C TYR A 7 -40.58 5.98 50.24
N THR A 8 -40.09 5.83 51.43
CA THR A 8 -38.83 6.38 51.91
C THR A 8 -37.74 5.37 51.57
N THR A 9 -36.95 5.62 50.52
CA THR A 9 -35.72 4.87 50.24
C THR A 9 -34.57 5.59 50.87
N GLY A 10 -33.98 4.96 51.92
CA GLY A 10 -32.72 5.37 52.50
C GLY A 10 -31.58 5.11 51.50
N PHE A 11 -30.85 6.16 51.20
CA PHE A 11 -29.69 6.14 50.38
C PHE A 11 -28.46 5.72 51.26
N TRP A 12 -28.05 4.45 51.15
CA TRP A 12 -26.78 4.01 51.72
C TRP A 12 -25.68 4.29 50.68
N ILE A 13 -24.86 5.32 50.94
CA ILE A 13 -23.61 5.55 50.19
C ILE A 13 -22.59 4.57 50.73
N VAL A 14 -22.37 3.49 49.98
CA VAL A 14 -21.17 2.63 50.19
C VAL A 14 -20.02 3.28 49.45
N LEU A 15 -19.15 3.94 50.21
CA LEU A 15 -17.89 4.48 49.73
C LEU A 15 -16.95 3.27 49.49
N MET A 16 -16.99 2.69 48.30
CA MET A 16 -16.01 1.70 47.87
C MET A 16 -14.75 2.44 47.45
N ALA A 17 -13.77 2.51 48.36
CA ALA A 17 -12.42 2.97 48.06
C ALA A 17 -11.84 1.96 47.06
N LEU A 18 -11.88 2.28 45.75
CA LEU A 18 -11.07 1.65 44.73
C LEU A 18 -9.60 2.04 45.02
N LEU A 19 -8.89 1.17 45.75
CA LEU A 19 -7.47 1.14 45.70
C LEU A 19 -7.08 0.76 44.25
N ILE A 20 -6.82 1.77 43.44
CA ILE A 20 -6.14 1.57 42.19
C ILE A 20 -4.71 1.17 42.59
N ASP A 21 -4.48 -0.14 42.66
CA ASP A 21 -3.14 -0.69 42.62
C ASP A 21 -2.52 -0.26 41.30
N PHE A 22 -1.71 0.81 41.34
CA PHE A 22 -0.69 1.06 40.33
C PHE A 22 0.37 -0.03 40.50
N GLY A 23 -0.04 -1.27 40.27
CA GLY A 23 0.90 -2.32 39.96
C GLY A 23 1.57 -1.93 38.66
N CYS A 24 2.84 -1.50 38.77
CA CYS A 24 3.77 -1.53 37.66
C CYS A 24 3.81 -2.99 37.21
N THR A 25 2.92 -3.39 36.29
CA THR A 25 3.12 -4.60 35.52
C THR A 25 4.40 -4.33 34.75
N GLN A 26 5.54 -4.85 35.24
CA GLN A 26 6.68 -5.03 34.36
C GLN A 26 6.16 -5.79 33.16
N GLN A 27 5.94 -5.09 32.06
CA GLN A 27 5.78 -5.74 30.75
C GLN A 27 6.95 -6.69 30.62
N ALA A 28 6.67 -7.95 30.31
CA ALA A 28 7.72 -8.91 30.00
C ALA A 28 8.68 -8.24 29.03
N PRO A 29 10.01 -8.35 29.23
CA PRO A 29 10.96 -7.69 28.35
C PRO A 29 10.66 -8.15 26.92
N TYR A 30 10.43 -7.20 26.01
CA TYR A 30 10.30 -7.49 24.59
C TYR A 30 11.55 -8.27 24.16
N ASN A 31 11.38 -9.40 23.53
CA ASN A 31 12.47 -10.22 23.04
C ASN A 31 12.40 -10.26 21.53
N PHE A 32 12.96 -9.23 20.88
CA PHE A 32 13.00 -9.13 19.42
C PHE A 32 14.22 -9.85 18.85
N THR A 33 14.03 -10.61 17.82
CA THR A 33 15.09 -10.92 16.86
C THR A 33 15.24 -9.76 15.87
N GLU A 34 16.38 -9.65 15.20
CA GLU A 34 16.63 -8.58 14.21
C GLU A 34 15.57 -8.53 13.10
N GLN A 35 15.19 -9.70 12.58
CA GLN A 35 14.15 -9.80 11.54
C GLN A 35 12.74 -9.42 12.03
N GLU A 36 12.42 -9.73 13.31
CA GLU A 36 11.15 -9.32 13.91
C GLU A 36 11.04 -7.81 14.00
N VAL A 37 12.15 -7.08 14.19
CA VAL A 37 12.12 -5.62 14.15
C VAL A 37 11.66 -5.09 12.79
N ALA A 38 12.17 -5.64 11.69
CA ALA A 38 11.72 -5.25 10.36
C ALA A 38 10.23 -5.59 10.13
N LEU A 39 9.80 -6.75 10.64
CA LEU A 39 8.40 -7.20 10.55
C LEU A 39 7.46 -6.27 11.33
N GLU A 40 7.79 -5.94 12.57
CA GLU A 40 7.00 -5.04 13.42
C GLU A 40 6.86 -3.63 12.79
N TRP A 41 7.95 -3.09 12.23
CA TRP A 41 7.88 -1.83 11.50
C TRP A 41 7.03 -1.94 10.23
N GLY A 42 7.08 -3.07 9.52
CA GLY A 42 6.20 -3.35 8.38
C GLY A 42 4.72 -3.38 8.77
N GLN A 43 4.38 -4.08 9.84
CA GLN A 43 3.01 -4.17 10.38
C GLN A 43 2.52 -2.81 10.89
N LEU A 44 3.36 -2.07 11.62
CA LEU A 44 3.03 -0.72 12.08
C LEU A 44 2.82 0.24 10.90
N THR A 45 3.62 0.13 9.84
CA THR A 45 3.45 0.91 8.62
C THR A 45 2.07 0.68 7.99
N LEU A 46 1.62 -0.57 7.89
CA LEU A 46 0.28 -0.92 7.41
C LEU A 46 -0.82 -0.33 8.31
N TYR A 47 -0.66 -0.45 9.62
CA TYR A 47 -1.58 0.12 10.59
C TYR A 47 -1.69 1.65 10.45
N ILE A 48 -0.56 2.36 10.42
CA ILE A 48 -0.53 3.82 10.25
C ILE A 48 -1.17 4.21 8.90
N THR A 49 -0.90 3.45 7.83
CA THR A 49 -1.50 3.68 6.51
C THR A 49 -3.02 3.61 6.56
N GLN A 50 -3.58 2.60 7.21
CA GLN A 50 -5.02 2.39 7.34
C GLN A 50 -5.71 3.51 8.15
N TYR A 51 -5.10 3.90 9.27
CA TYR A 51 -5.71 4.82 10.23
C TYR A 51 -5.23 6.28 10.10
N THR A 52 -4.62 6.63 8.96
CA THR A 52 -4.25 8.02 8.66
C THR A 52 -5.25 8.64 7.69
N PRO A 53 -5.93 9.74 8.05
CA PRO A 53 -6.96 10.35 7.21
C PRO A 53 -6.40 10.87 5.89
N ALA A 54 -7.26 10.90 4.87
CA ALA A 54 -6.97 11.37 3.51
C ALA A 54 -5.85 10.60 2.79
N ASN A 55 -5.55 9.39 3.24
CA ASN A 55 -4.51 8.53 2.70
C ASN A 55 -5.02 7.76 1.47
N SER A 56 -4.97 8.40 0.31
CA SER A 56 -5.37 7.77 -0.95
C SER A 56 -4.41 6.67 -1.40
N PRO A 57 -4.86 5.73 -2.26
CA PRO A 57 -3.99 4.67 -2.79
C PRO A 57 -2.70 5.19 -3.45
N THR A 58 -2.79 6.30 -4.17
CA THR A 58 -1.63 6.95 -4.79
C THR A 58 -0.63 7.45 -3.76
N PHE A 59 -1.10 8.16 -2.71
CA PHE A 59 -0.20 8.63 -1.67
C PHE A 59 0.39 7.47 -0.86
N ALA A 60 -0.39 6.43 -0.54
CA ALA A 60 0.08 5.25 0.15
C ALA A 60 1.18 4.51 -0.63
N SER A 61 1.01 4.34 -1.96
CA SER A 61 2.05 3.70 -2.80
C SER A 61 3.39 4.43 -2.72
N ARG A 62 3.35 5.77 -2.77
CA ARG A 62 4.55 6.60 -2.61
C ARG A 62 5.17 6.44 -1.21
N ALA A 63 4.35 6.43 -0.16
CA ALA A 63 4.81 6.26 1.21
C ALA A 63 5.58 4.95 1.40
N PHE A 64 5.02 3.84 0.92
CA PHE A 64 5.69 2.52 0.97
C PHE A 64 7.05 2.53 0.24
N GLY A 65 7.17 3.25 -0.88
CA GLY A 65 8.43 3.39 -1.60
C GLY A 65 9.52 4.01 -0.74
N TYR A 66 9.24 5.15 -0.11
CA TYR A 66 10.22 5.83 0.73
C TYR A 66 10.48 5.13 2.06
N ILE A 67 9.47 4.53 2.68
CA ILE A 67 9.61 3.79 3.94
C ILE A 67 10.46 2.54 3.72
N GLY A 68 10.17 1.75 2.68
CA GLY A 68 10.94 0.56 2.34
C GLY A 68 12.39 0.89 1.98
N LEU A 69 12.63 1.91 1.15
CA LEU A 69 13.97 2.38 0.81
C LEU A 69 14.76 2.82 2.06
N THR A 70 14.10 3.54 2.97
CA THR A 70 14.73 3.97 4.23
C THR A 70 15.13 2.79 5.10
N MET A 71 14.31 1.75 5.16
CA MET A 71 14.63 0.51 5.88
C MET A 71 15.91 -0.12 5.33
N TYR A 72 16.03 -0.24 4.03
CA TYR A 72 17.20 -0.82 3.36
C TYR A 72 18.46 0.03 3.54
N GLU A 73 18.38 1.31 3.23
CA GLU A 73 19.55 2.20 3.26
C GLU A 73 20.10 2.42 4.67
N SER A 74 19.27 2.32 5.70
CA SER A 74 19.72 2.48 7.08
C SER A 74 20.60 1.33 7.60
N ILE A 75 20.67 0.21 6.87
CA ILE A 75 21.42 -0.98 7.29
C ILE A 75 22.37 -1.52 6.22
N VAL A 76 22.26 -1.12 4.96
CA VAL A 76 22.97 -1.72 3.84
C VAL A 76 24.49 -1.76 4.04
N HIS A 77 25.07 -0.76 4.65
CA HIS A 77 26.50 -0.68 4.93
C HIS A 77 27.00 -1.69 5.99
N GLY A 78 26.09 -2.36 6.70
CA GLY A 78 26.39 -3.48 7.60
C GLY A 78 26.63 -4.81 6.88
N TYR A 79 26.41 -4.84 5.57
CA TYR A 79 26.42 -6.08 4.79
C TYR A 79 27.30 -5.93 3.54
N ASP A 80 28.52 -6.45 3.63
CA ASP A 80 29.53 -6.34 2.54
C ASP A 80 29.07 -6.85 1.17
N SER A 81 28.06 -7.69 1.12
CA SER A 81 27.51 -8.26 -0.11
C SER A 81 26.50 -7.34 -0.82
N HIS A 82 25.97 -6.34 -0.12
CA HIS A 82 24.91 -5.47 -0.65
C HIS A 82 25.45 -4.10 -1.07
N LEU A 83 24.67 -3.41 -1.90
CA LEU A 83 25.00 -2.10 -2.45
C LEU A 83 23.91 -1.09 -2.11
N SER A 84 24.31 0.13 -1.78
CA SER A 84 23.37 1.25 -1.63
C SER A 84 22.68 1.58 -2.96
N MET A 85 21.46 2.04 -2.90
CA MET A 85 20.70 2.55 -4.04
C MET A 85 21.06 3.99 -4.39
N ALA A 86 21.87 4.68 -3.58
CA ALA A 86 22.44 5.98 -3.93
C ALA A 86 23.23 5.89 -5.23
N GLY A 87 23.03 6.84 -6.13
CA GLY A 87 23.58 6.83 -7.48
C GLY A 87 22.88 5.90 -8.49
N GLN A 88 21.95 5.03 -8.03
CA GLN A 88 21.16 4.15 -8.90
C GLN A 88 19.73 4.63 -9.12
N LEU A 89 19.17 5.41 -8.17
CA LEU A 89 17.82 5.95 -8.24
C LEU A 89 17.77 7.33 -8.89
N ASN A 90 16.60 7.67 -9.39
CA ASN A 90 16.35 8.90 -10.15
C ASN A 90 16.52 10.16 -9.29
N GLY A 91 17.68 10.80 -9.38
CA GLY A 91 18.02 12.03 -8.63
C GLY A 91 18.39 11.79 -7.16
N LEU A 92 18.77 10.57 -6.76
CA LEU A 92 19.37 10.26 -5.47
C LEU A 92 20.86 10.00 -5.68
N GLU A 93 21.68 11.05 -5.62
CA GLU A 93 23.12 10.97 -5.94
C GLU A 93 23.94 10.37 -4.79
N SER A 94 23.62 10.71 -3.54
CA SER A 94 24.34 10.25 -2.35
C SER A 94 23.43 10.20 -1.13
N LEU A 95 23.80 9.38 -0.18
CA LEU A 95 23.21 9.29 1.18
C LEU A 95 24.32 9.38 2.23
N PRO A 96 23.97 9.63 3.51
CA PRO A 96 24.93 9.56 4.59
C PRO A 96 25.63 8.20 4.63
N GLU A 97 26.96 8.22 4.84
CA GLU A 97 27.79 7.01 4.99
C GLU A 97 28.21 6.84 6.46
N PRO A 98 28.39 5.60 6.94
CA PRO A 98 28.94 5.36 8.26
C PRO A 98 30.42 5.81 8.31
N VAL A 99 30.84 6.30 9.48
CA VAL A 99 32.23 6.70 9.67
C VAL A 99 33.14 5.48 9.57
N PRO A 100 34.17 5.50 8.69
CA PRO A 100 35.06 4.36 8.52
C PRO A 100 35.74 3.93 9.81
N GLY A 101 35.74 2.61 10.08
CA GLY A 101 36.37 2.03 11.28
C GLY A 101 35.56 2.15 12.55
N GLN A 102 34.40 2.79 12.53
CA GLN A 102 33.48 2.83 13.66
C GLN A 102 32.51 1.66 13.63
N GLN A 103 32.16 1.15 14.80
CA GLN A 103 31.15 0.09 14.95
C GLN A 103 29.75 0.68 15.04
N TYR A 104 28.76 -0.03 14.45
CA TYR A 104 27.33 0.30 14.46
C TYR A 104 26.52 -0.92 14.85
N ASN A 105 25.41 -0.70 15.54
CA ASN A 105 24.33 -1.67 15.67
C ASN A 105 23.27 -1.34 14.62
N TRP A 106 23.21 -2.16 13.56
CA TRP A 106 22.37 -1.90 12.41
C TRP A 106 20.87 -2.00 12.69
N VAL A 107 20.47 -2.77 13.71
CA VAL A 107 19.08 -2.81 14.15
C VAL A 107 18.65 -1.49 14.78
N LEU A 108 19.50 -0.89 15.62
CA LEU A 108 19.23 0.44 16.19
C LEU A 108 19.19 1.53 15.12
N SER A 109 20.02 1.40 14.08
CA SER A 109 19.99 2.30 12.93
C SER A 109 18.66 2.18 12.17
N LEU A 110 18.22 0.96 11.83
CA LEU A 110 16.93 0.71 11.18
C LEU A 110 15.77 1.24 12.02
N ASN A 111 15.78 0.95 13.32
CA ASN A 111 14.72 1.36 14.24
C ASN A 111 14.53 2.89 14.24
N ALA A 112 15.61 3.64 14.43
CA ALA A 112 15.58 5.09 14.42
C ALA A 112 15.18 5.67 13.06
N ALA A 113 15.65 5.04 11.96
CA ALA A 113 15.30 5.44 10.61
C ALA A 113 13.81 5.24 10.31
N GLN A 114 13.24 4.09 10.69
CA GLN A 114 11.81 3.81 10.46
C GLN A 114 10.91 4.73 11.27
N ALA A 115 11.23 4.98 12.53
CA ALA A 115 10.49 5.94 13.34
C ALA A 115 10.52 7.35 12.74
N SER A 116 11.70 7.81 12.29
CA SER A 116 11.88 9.12 11.67
C SER A 116 11.11 9.25 10.37
N ILE A 117 11.22 8.30 9.44
CA ILE A 117 10.55 8.39 8.13
C ILE A 117 9.03 8.31 8.26
N LEU A 118 8.48 7.49 9.16
CA LEU A 118 7.03 7.40 9.41
C LEU A 118 6.47 8.71 9.95
N ARG A 119 7.13 9.34 10.93
CA ARG A 119 6.72 10.66 11.46
C ARG A 119 6.71 11.73 10.40
N ASN A 120 7.69 11.70 9.50
CA ASN A 120 7.86 12.69 8.44
C ASN A 120 6.85 12.54 7.31
N ILE A 121 6.57 11.31 6.87
CA ILE A 121 5.62 11.04 5.79
C ILE A 121 4.17 11.17 6.25
N TYR A 122 3.83 10.63 7.42
CA TYR A 122 2.47 10.63 7.96
C TYR A 122 2.26 11.72 9.02
N VAL A 123 2.74 12.94 8.76
CA VAL A 123 2.63 14.08 9.69
C VAL A 123 1.18 14.38 10.11
N GLN A 124 0.21 14.06 9.25
CA GLN A 124 -1.23 14.25 9.47
C GLN A 124 -1.89 13.11 10.28
N THR A 125 -1.15 12.05 10.63
CA THR A 125 -1.70 10.95 11.42
C THR A 125 -2.09 11.39 12.84
N SER A 126 -2.94 10.61 13.50
CA SER A 126 -3.41 10.90 14.86
C SER A 126 -2.28 10.88 15.89
N ASP A 127 -2.48 11.57 17.02
CA ASP A 127 -1.50 11.53 18.12
C ASP A 127 -1.38 10.14 18.72
N GLU A 128 -2.45 9.33 18.70
CA GLU A 128 -2.38 7.92 19.10
C GLU A 128 -1.43 7.13 18.19
N ASN A 129 -1.51 7.34 16.89
CA ASN A 129 -0.61 6.71 15.92
C ASN A 129 0.85 7.15 16.12
N LYS A 130 1.09 8.41 16.43
CA LYS A 130 2.44 8.90 16.78
C LYS A 130 2.98 8.22 18.04
N LEU A 131 2.13 8.05 19.06
CA LEU A 131 2.50 7.31 20.26
C LEU A 131 2.83 5.84 20.01
N ARG A 132 2.18 5.19 19.02
CA ARG A 132 2.52 3.82 18.60
C ARG A 132 3.91 3.76 17.97
N ILE A 133 4.25 4.75 17.13
CA ILE A 133 5.60 4.88 16.58
C ILE A 133 6.63 5.05 17.69
N ASP A 134 6.39 5.96 18.64
CA ASP A 134 7.27 6.23 19.78
C ASP A 134 7.44 4.98 20.67
N SER A 135 6.35 4.24 20.87
CA SER A 135 6.34 3.03 21.70
C SER A 135 7.18 1.91 21.09
N LEU A 136 7.04 1.66 19.78
CA LEU A 136 7.83 0.64 19.10
C LEU A 136 9.31 1.04 19.05
N GLU A 137 9.62 2.30 18.69
CA GLU A 137 10.98 2.81 18.67
C GLU A 137 11.67 2.62 20.02
N ASN A 138 10.99 3.00 21.10
CA ASN A 138 11.54 2.87 22.45
C ASN A 138 11.70 1.41 22.88
N ALA A 139 10.74 0.54 22.59
CA ALA A 139 10.81 -0.88 22.96
C ALA A 139 12.00 -1.59 22.29
N VAL A 140 12.20 -1.36 21.00
CA VAL A 140 13.33 -1.90 20.23
C VAL A 140 14.65 -1.29 20.72
N TYR A 141 14.68 0.04 20.96
CA TYR A 141 15.89 0.70 21.46
C TYR A 141 16.33 0.11 22.81
N LEU A 142 15.42 -0.01 23.78
CA LEU A 142 15.75 -0.54 25.10
C LEU A 142 16.26 -1.97 25.03
N HIS A 143 15.64 -2.82 24.22
CA HIS A 143 16.04 -4.22 24.04
C HIS A 143 17.47 -4.34 23.48
N PHE A 144 17.75 -3.67 22.36
CA PHE A 144 19.05 -3.81 21.69
C PHE A 144 20.18 -3.00 22.34
N SER A 145 19.88 -1.87 23.00
CA SER A 145 20.88 -1.12 23.77
C SER A 145 21.33 -1.87 25.02
N ASP A 146 20.41 -2.59 25.69
CA ASP A 146 20.74 -3.45 26.83
C ASP A 146 21.69 -4.62 26.43
N ILE A 147 21.36 -5.30 25.31
CA ILE A 147 22.21 -6.36 24.76
C ILE A 147 23.58 -5.82 24.33
N LEU A 148 23.61 -4.67 23.68
CA LEU A 148 24.83 -4.03 23.16
C LEU A 148 25.74 -3.56 24.32
N ASN A 149 25.13 -3.03 25.37
CA ASN A 149 25.81 -2.49 26.57
C ASN A 149 26.95 -1.49 26.23
N ASP A 150 26.72 -0.66 25.20
CA ASP A 150 27.64 0.38 24.73
C ASP A 150 26.83 1.59 24.22
N GLU A 151 26.73 2.64 25.07
CA GLU A 151 25.95 3.84 24.78
C GLU A 151 26.50 4.65 23.61
N GLU A 152 27.82 4.62 23.36
CA GLU A 152 28.43 5.36 22.26
C GLU A 152 28.09 4.73 20.92
N ILE A 153 28.16 3.40 20.81
CA ILE A 153 27.73 2.67 19.61
C ILE A 153 26.22 2.84 19.40
N ALA A 154 25.41 2.73 20.48
CA ALA A 154 23.96 2.90 20.39
C ALA A 154 23.61 4.31 19.87
N GLY A 155 24.16 5.36 20.48
CA GLY A 155 23.91 6.74 20.08
C GLY A 155 24.34 7.05 18.64
N ARG A 156 25.50 6.54 18.24
CA ARG A 156 26.01 6.69 16.86
C ARG A 156 25.12 5.98 15.84
N SER A 157 24.62 4.79 16.16
CA SER A 157 23.73 4.00 15.30
C SER A 157 22.39 4.72 15.09
N VAL A 158 21.79 5.23 16.16
CA VAL A 158 20.57 6.02 16.12
C VAL A 158 20.76 7.28 15.24
N ALA A 159 21.84 8.02 15.49
CA ALA A 159 22.15 9.24 14.73
C ALA A 159 22.33 8.95 13.23
N TYR A 160 22.99 7.85 12.87
CA TYR A 160 23.15 7.43 11.49
C TYR A 160 21.80 7.09 10.84
N GLY A 161 20.96 6.28 11.48
CA GLY A 161 19.64 5.93 10.97
C GLY A 161 18.75 7.15 10.74
N GLN A 162 18.75 8.10 11.70
CA GLN A 162 18.03 9.37 11.56
C GLN A 162 18.56 10.21 10.39
N ALA A 163 19.86 10.28 10.20
CA ALA A 163 20.46 11.03 9.09
C ALA A 163 20.08 10.43 7.72
N VAL A 164 20.08 9.10 7.59
CA VAL A 164 19.61 8.41 6.38
C VAL A 164 18.14 8.72 6.11
N ALA A 165 17.28 8.60 7.13
CA ALA A 165 15.84 8.87 6.99
C ALA A 165 15.58 10.32 6.58
N GLU A 166 16.28 11.29 7.17
CA GLU A 166 16.14 12.71 6.82
C GLU A 166 16.59 12.98 5.38
N ALA A 167 17.73 12.41 4.94
CA ALA A 167 18.20 12.58 3.57
C ALA A 167 17.21 12.01 2.54
N ILE A 168 16.63 10.83 2.80
CA ILE A 168 15.60 10.23 1.95
C ILE A 168 14.31 11.06 1.98
N PHE A 169 13.92 11.57 3.14
CA PHE A 169 12.75 12.43 3.24
C PHE A 169 12.92 13.76 2.49
N GLU A 170 14.08 14.42 2.59
CA GLU A 170 14.39 15.62 1.81
C GLU A 170 14.34 15.33 0.29
N TRP A 171 14.94 14.23 -0.15
CA TRP A 171 14.83 13.80 -1.54
C TRP A 171 13.37 13.53 -1.96
N SER A 172 12.57 12.97 -1.07
CA SER A 172 11.15 12.71 -1.34
C SER A 172 10.34 13.98 -1.60
N LYS A 173 10.74 15.12 -1.02
CA LYS A 173 10.04 16.41 -1.22
C LYS A 173 10.13 16.92 -2.65
N THR A 174 11.08 16.44 -3.43
CA THR A 174 11.37 16.90 -4.79
C THR A 174 10.67 16.08 -5.88
N ASP A 175 9.86 15.08 -5.51
CA ASP A 175 9.23 14.19 -6.47
C ASP A 175 7.89 14.67 -7.07
N GLY A 176 7.30 15.74 -6.52
CA GLY A 176 5.97 16.23 -6.89
C GLY A 176 4.82 15.70 -6.01
N GLY A 177 5.01 14.54 -5.37
CA GLY A 177 3.99 13.88 -4.53
C GLY A 177 4.01 14.27 -3.05
N HIS A 178 4.97 15.11 -2.61
CA HIS A 178 5.07 15.55 -1.23
C HIS A 178 3.76 16.19 -0.75
N ARG A 179 3.24 15.71 0.42
CA ARG A 179 1.94 16.12 0.98
C ARG A 179 0.78 15.99 -0.02
N GLY A 180 0.83 15.00 -0.92
CA GLY A 180 -0.21 14.75 -1.93
C GLY A 180 -1.61 14.62 -1.35
N TYR A 181 -1.76 14.14 -0.11
CA TYR A 181 -3.04 14.06 0.61
C TYR A 181 -3.78 15.41 0.76
N LEU A 182 -3.10 16.55 0.59
CA LEU A 182 -3.73 17.88 0.56
C LEU A 182 -4.30 18.23 -0.82
N ARG A 183 -4.05 17.43 -1.85
CA ARG A 183 -4.39 17.67 -3.25
C ARG A 183 -5.08 16.47 -3.89
N ASN A 184 -5.82 15.69 -3.10
CA ASN A 184 -6.54 14.51 -3.61
C ASN A 184 -7.45 14.87 -4.79
N PHE A 185 -8.14 16.02 -4.72
CA PHE A 185 -9.07 16.47 -5.73
C PHE A 185 -8.74 17.93 -6.15
N ASP A 186 -8.20 18.08 -7.36
CA ASP A 186 -7.84 19.38 -7.90
C ASP A 186 -9.01 19.99 -8.67
N LYS A 187 -9.47 21.15 -8.20
CA LYS A 187 -10.60 21.90 -8.81
C LYS A 187 -10.19 22.66 -10.07
N GLU A 188 -8.91 22.90 -10.26
CA GLU A 188 -8.37 23.65 -11.40
C GLU A 188 -7.95 22.74 -12.56
N ALA A 189 -7.93 21.42 -12.34
CA ALA A 189 -7.55 20.49 -13.37
C ALA A 189 -8.56 20.46 -14.53
N VAL A 190 -8.06 20.64 -15.74
CA VAL A 190 -8.87 20.58 -16.97
C VAL A 190 -8.86 19.16 -17.53
N HIS A 191 -10.04 18.62 -17.78
CA HIS A 191 -10.21 17.25 -18.24
C HIS A 191 -10.82 17.19 -19.65
N PRO A 192 -10.48 16.16 -20.45
CA PRO A 192 -11.10 15.97 -21.76
C PRO A 192 -12.62 15.80 -21.66
N ASP A 193 -13.36 16.46 -22.55
CA ASP A 193 -14.79 16.27 -22.74
C ASP A 193 -15.04 15.80 -24.18
N ARG A 194 -14.84 14.50 -24.41
CA ARG A 194 -15.02 13.82 -25.70
C ARG A 194 -15.77 12.51 -25.50
N PRO A 195 -16.34 11.91 -26.55
CA PRO A 195 -16.91 10.57 -26.45
C PRO A 195 -15.91 9.56 -25.88
N GLY A 196 -16.37 8.72 -24.95
CA GLY A 196 -15.52 7.77 -24.23
C GLY A 196 -14.69 8.36 -23.07
N SER A 197 -14.86 9.66 -22.75
CA SER A 197 -14.22 10.26 -21.58
C SER A 197 -14.90 9.85 -20.27
N TRP A 198 -14.10 9.62 -19.26
CA TRP A 198 -14.57 9.38 -17.89
C TRP A 198 -15.51 10.49 -17.40
N LYS A 199 -16.58 10.08 -16.75
CA LYS A 199 -17.52 10.96 -16.06
C LYS A 199 -17.68 10.48 -14.60
N PRO A 200 -17.90 11.39 -13.65
CA PRO A 200 -18.21 10.99 -12.28
C PRO A 200 -19.49 10.15 -12.27
N PRO A 201 -19.43 8.91 -11.76
CA PRO A 201 -20.57 8.01 -11.77
C PRO A 201 -21.57 8.38 -10.67
N LEU A 202 -22.84 7.99 -10.84
CA LEU A 202 -23.86 8.10 -9.79
C LEU A 202 -23.60 7.11 -8.65
N TYR A 203 -23.21 5.88 -8.99
CA TYR A 203 -22.77 4.86 -8.03
C TYR A 203 -21.25 4.86 -7.92
N ALA A 204 -20.74 5.45 -6.85
CA ALA A 204 -19.32 5.74 -6.67
C ALA A 204 -18.84 5.51 -5.23
N GLN A 205 -17.55 5.18 -5.10
CA GLN A 205 -16.85 5.10 -3.80
C GLN A 205 -16.67 6.46 -3.12
N SER A 206 -16.84 7.56 -3.84
CA SER A 206 -16.63 8.91 -3.35
C SER A 206 -17.71 9.86 -3.86
N PHE A 207 -18.14 10.78 -3.02
CA PHE A 207 -19.05 11.85 -3.41
C PHE A 207 -18.37 12.97 -4.22
N SER A 208 -17.07 12.87 -4.49
CA SER A 208 -16.37 13.85 -5.29
C SER A 208 -16.76 13.74 -6.77
N HIS A 209 -17.14 14.86 -7.36
CA HIS A 209 -17.30 15.00 -8.82
C HIS A 209 -15.98 15.21 -9.55
N LEU A 210 -14.87 15.36 -8.82
CA LEU A 210 -13.54 15.55 -9.36
C LEU A 210 -12.77 14.23 -9.30
N PRO A 211 -11.96 13.94 -10.32
CA PRO A 211 -11.13 12.74 -10.31
C PRO A 211 -9.94 12.88 -9.34
N LEU A 212 -9.58 11.75 -8.73
CA LEU A 212 -8.50 11.67 -7.74
C LEU A 212 -7.12 11.89 -8.39
N HIS A 213 -6.34 12.81 -7.85
CA HIS A 213 -4.93 13.04 -8.16
C HIS A 213 -4.60 13.16 -9.66
N PRO A 214 -5.18 14.12 -10.40
CA PRO A 214 -5.00 14.24 -11.85
C PRO A 214 -3.53 14.44 -12.28
N HIS A 215 -2.66 14.92 -11.41
CA HIS A 215 -1.24 15.16 -11.68
C HIS A 215 -0.30 14.12 -11.07
N TRP A 216 -0.82 12.99 -10.57
CA TRP A 216 0.05 11.98 -9.95
C TRP A 216 1.04 11.36 -10.93
N GLY A 217 0.68 11.25 -12.19
CA GLY A 217 1.53 10.74 -13.26
C GLY A 217 2.72 11.65 -13.62
N ASP A 218 2.74 12.89 -13.12
CA ASP A 218 3.85 13.86 -13.31
C ASP A 218 4.94 13.70 -12.24
N ASN A 219 4.70 12.88 -11.21
CA ASN A 219 5.67 12.65 -10.16
C ASN A 219 6.92 11.94 -10.69
N ARG A 220 8.06 12.23 -10.08
CA ARG A 220 9.31 11.54 -10.35
C ARG A 220 9.22 10.08 -9.87
N THR A 221 9.45 9.14 -10.78
CA THR A 221 9.61 7.71 -10.46
C THR A 221 10.91 7.47 -9.67
N PHE A 222 10.93 6.40 -8.88
CA PHE A 222 12.16 5.94 -8.22
C PHE A 222 13.23 5.58 -9.24
N LEU A 223 12.86 4.93 -10.33
CA LEU A 223 13.78 4.55 -11.40
C LEU A 223 13.60 5.42 -12.63
N LYS A 224 14.72 5.91 -13.19
CA LYS A 224 14.72 6.68 -14.43
C LYS A 224 14.17 5.87 -15.61
N GLN A 225 14.39 4.56 -15.63
CA GLN A 225 13.85 3.64 -16.65
C GLN A 225 12.33 3.65 -16.67
N ASN A 226 11.70 3.75 -15.49
CA ASN A 226 10.24 3.77 -15.36
C ASN A 226 9.61 5.13 -15.71
N SER A 227 10.39 6.22 -15.85
CA SER A 227 9.85 7.55 -16.18
C SER A 227 9.34 7.66 -17.62
N ASN A 228 9.92 6.88 -18.54
CA ASN A 228 9.69 7.03 -19.98
C ASN A 228 9.12 5.76 -20.62
N LEU A 229 8.31 5.02 -19.88
CA LEU A 229 7.61 3.87 -20.46
C LEU A 229 6.63 4.33 -21.57
N PRO A 230 6.49 3.56 -22.66
CA PRO A 230 5.55 3.88 -23.72
C PRO A 230 4.12 3.87 -23.21
N TYR A 231 3.25 4.60 -23.88
CA TYR A 231 1.81 4.50 -23.63
C TYR A 231 1.31 3.16 -24.15
N PRO A 232 0.59 2.37 -23.32
CA PRO A 232 0.03 1.10 -23.77
C PRO A 232 -1.09 1.31 -24.80
N GLU A 233 -1.40 0.26 -25.54
CA GLU A 233 -2.46 0.30 -26.54
C GLU A 233 -3.84 0.13 -25.89
N ILE A 234 -4.81 0.93 -26.36
CA ILE A 234 -6.23 0.83 -26.01
C ILE A 234 -7.04 0.78 -27.32
N PHE A 235 -8.17 0.09 -27.32
CA PHE A 235 -9.07 0.14 -28.46
C PHE A 235 -9.66 1.55 -28.63
N PRO A 236 -9.71 2.08 -29.86
CA PRO A 236 -10.40 3.34 -30.14
C PRO A 236 -11.86 3.27 -29.68
N TYR A 237 -12.37 4.38 -29.15
CA TYR A 237 -13.78 4.50 -28.78
C TYR A 237 -14.68 4.20 -29.99
N ASP A 238 -15.59 3.26 -29.77
CA ASP A 238 -16.56 2.86 -30.80
C ASP A 238 -17.80 2.27 -30.13
N THR A 239 -19.00 2.69 -30.59
CA THR A 239 -20.30 2.23 -30.08
C THR A 239 -20.97 1.19 -30.94
N VAL A 240 -20.33 0.78 -32.05
CA VAL A 240 -20.84 -0.28 -32.93
C VAL A 240 -20.75 -1.63 -32.19
N PRO A 241 -21.84 -2.43 -32.08
CA PRO A 241 -21.90 -3.65 -31.31
C PRO A 241 -20.82 -4.70 -31.63
N ASP A 242 -20.30 -4.73 -32.84
CA ASP A 242 -19.24 -5.68 -33.23
C ASP A 242 -17.81 -5.14 -33.11
N SER A 243 -17.65 -3.87 -32.71
CA SER A 243 -16.33 -3.28 -32.52
C SER A 243 -15.57 -3.92 -31.35
N PRO A 244 -14.22 -3.95 -31.38
CA PRO A 244 -13.42 -4.43 -30.28
C PRO A 244 -13.70 -3.67 -28.97
N TYR A 245 -13.91 -2.35 -29.04
CA TYR A 245 -14.23 -1.51 -27.90
C TYR A 245 -15.55 -1.93 -27.24
N TYR A 246 -16.63 -2.01 -28.01
CA TYR A 246 -17.95 -2.43 -27.52
C TYR A 246 -17.92 -3.83 -26.90
N LYS A 247 -17.21 -4.77 -27.55
CA LYS A 247 -17.07 -6.14 -27.05
C LYS A 247 -16.40 -6.24 -25.68
N GLU A 248 -15.49 -5.33 -25.33
CA GLU A 248 -14.90 -5.32 -24.00
C GLU A 248 -15.96 -5.03 -22.92
N PHE A 249 -16.87 -4.10 -23.15
CA PHE A 249 -17.97 -3.81 -22.23
C PHE A 249 -19.05 -4.89 -22.23
N MET A 250 -19.32 -5.52 -23.37
CA MET A 250 -20.21 -6.68 -23.43
C MET A 250 -19.73 -7.83 -22.56
N LYS A 251 -18.41 -8.09 -22.52
CA LYS A 251 -17.84 -9.11 -21.62
C LYS A 251 -18.12 -8.80 -20.14
N VAL A 252 -18.06 -7.51 -19.74
CA VAL A 252 -18.39 -7.09 -18.38
C VAL A 252 -19.88 -7.34 -18.08
N TYR A 253 -20.76 -6.89 -18.97
CA TYR A 253 -22.20 -7.09 -18.84
C TYR A 253 -22.56 -8.59 -18.74
N GLU A 254 -22.07 -9.42 -19.68
CA GLU A 254 -22.33 -10.86 -19.69
C GLU A 254 -21.78 -11.56 -18.44
N LYS A 255 -20.63 -11.12 -17.92
CA LYS A 255 -20.03 -11.69 -16.71
C LYS A 255 -20.86 -11.37 -15.48
N ASP A 256 -21.34 -10.14 -15.34
CA ASP A 256 -22.15 -9.70 -14.19
C ASP A 256 -23.44 -10.54 -14.06
N MET A 257 -24.07 -10.88 -15.18
CA MET A 257 -25.29 -11.71 -15.21
C MET A 257 -25.10 -13.13 -14.70
N VAL A 258 -23.85 -13.62 -14.58
CA VAL A 258 -23.52 -15.01 -14.20
C VAL A 258 -22.47 -15.10 -13.08
N LEU A 259 -22.32 -14.05 -12.28
CA LEU A 259 -21.36 -14.03 -11.17
C LEU A 259 -21.68 -15.17 -10.18
N THR A 260 -20.68 -16.00 -9.95
CA THR A 260 -20.71 -17.00 -8.89
C THR A 260 -20.46 -16.38 -7.51
N GLN A 261 -20.84 -17.06 -6.44
CA GLN A 261 -20.59 -16.59 -5.07
C GLN A 261 -19.10 -16.34 -4.81
N THR A 262 -18.21 -17.24 -5.26
CA THR A 262 -16.75 -17.08 -5.10
C THR A 262 -16.20 -15.84 -5.82
N GLU A 263 -16.75 -15.50 -6.99
CA GLU A 263 -16.37 -14.29 -7.73
C GLU A 263 -16.86 -13.01 -7.04
N LYS A 264 -18.06 -13.04 -6.44
CA LYS A 264 -18.57 -11.95 -5.59
C LYS A 264 -17.68 -11.75 -4.36
N GLU A 265 -17.32 -12.84 -3.69
CA GLU A 265 -16.39 -12.82 -2.55
C GLU A 265 -15.03 -12.23 -2.96
N ALA A 266 -14.47 -12.60 -4.11
CA ALA A 266 -13.26 -12.00 -4.65
C ALA A 266 -13.44 -10.50 -4.92
N ALA A 267 -14.56 -10.09 -5.53
CA ALA A 267 -14.82 -8.70 -5.86
C ALA A 267 -14.84 -7.78 -4.63
N ILE A 268 -15.45 -8.22 -3.52
CA ILE A 268 -15.46 -7.45 -2.27
C ILE A 268 -14.15 -7.54 -1.50
N TRP A 269 -13.46 -8.72 -1.53
CA TRP A 269 -12.18 -8.91 -0.84
C TRP A 269 -11.13 -7.92 -1.30
N TRP A 270 -11.00 -7.74 -2.62
CA TRP A 270 -10.06 -6.82 -3.24
C TRP A 270 -10.59 -5.38 -3.39
N GLY A 271 -11.63 -5.01 -2.65
CA GLY A 271 -12.14 -3.64 -2.62
C GLY A 271 -11.12 -2.65 -2.11
N ASP A 272 -10.48 -2.97 -0.98
CA ASP A 272 -9.39 -2.23 -0.35
C ASP A 272 -9.63 -0.72 -0.23
N ASP A 273 -10.87 -0.34 0.12
CA ASP A 273 -11.24 1.06 0.23
C ASP A 273 -10.42 1.81 1.29
N PRO A 274 -9.96 3.03 0.99
CA PRO A 274 -9.29 3.89 1.96
C PRO A 274 -10.13 4.08 3.23
N ASP A 275 -9.47 4.32 4.36
CA ASP A 275 -10.05 4.48 5.71
C ASP A 275 -10.71 3.20 6.28
N VAL A 276 -10.93 2.17 5.47
CA VAL A 276 -11.45 0.85 5.87
C VAL A 276 -10.33 -0.19 5.88
N THR A 277 -9.39 -0.06 4.95
CA THR A 277 -8.23 -0.94 4.81
C THR A 277 -6.93 -0.11 4.68
N PHE A 278 -5.81 -0.82 4.57
CA PHE A 278 -4.51 -0.20 4.27
C PHE A 278 -4.32 0.16 2.79
N THR A 279 -5.41 0.24 2.00
CA THR A 279 -5.44 0.54 0.55
C THR A 279 -4.90 -0.59 -0.35
N PRO A 280 -5.17 -0.60 -1.67
CA PRO A 280 -4.63 -1.64 -2.56
C PRO A 280 -3.10 -1.75 -2.55
N PRO A 281 -2.31 -0.66 -2.59
CA PRO A 281 -0.85 -0.76 -2.43
C PRO A 281 -0.42 -1.36 -1.09
N GLY A 282 -1.16 -1.08 -0.02
CA GLY A 282 -0.92 -1.68 1.28
C GLY A 282 -1.17 -3.17 1.31
N HIS A 283 -2.13 -3.67 0.53
CA HIS A 283 -2.34 -5.11 0.38
C HIS A 283 -1.12 -5.82 -0.22
N SER A 284 -0.47 -5.21 -1.22
CA SER A 284 0.82 -5.69 -1.74
C SER A 284 1.91 -5.68 -0.68
N TYR A 285 1.98 -4.62 0.12
CA TYR A 285 2.94 -4.50 1.21
C TYR A 285 2.67 -5.53 2.33
N TYR A 286 1.40 -5.83 2.59
CA TYR A 286 0.99 -6.90 3.50
C TYR A 286 1.46 -8.28 3.01
N PHE A 287 1.44 -8.56 1.71
CA PHE A 287 1.99 -9.81 1.17
C PHE A 287 3.49 -9.92 1.36
N ALA A 288 4.23 -8.81 1.26
CA ALA A 288 5.65 -8.78 1.64
C ALA A 288 5.83 -9.15 3.13
N THR A 289 4.99 -8.59 4.00
CA THR A 289 4.97 -8.90 5.44
C THR A 289 4.71 -10.39 5.70
N LEU A 290 3.68 -10.97 5.08
CA LEU A 290 3.37 -12.41 5.17
C LEU A 290 4.52 -13.29 4.67
N ALA A 291 5.15 -12.90 3.58
CA ALA A 291 6.27 -13.66 3.01
C ALA A 291 7.49 -13.65 3.92
N ILE A 292 7.82 -12.49 4.50
CA ILE A 292 8.89 -12.33 5.49
C ILE A 292 8.60 -13.14 6.76
N GLU A 293 7.38 -13.04 7.29
CA GLU A 293 6.96 -13.80 8.47
C GLU A 293 7.11 -15.31 8.27
N LYS A 294 6.69 -15.80 7.11
CA LYS A 294 6.77 -17.24 6.78
C LYS A 294 8.18 -17.71 6.49
N ALA A 295 8.93 -16.97 5.68
CA ALA A 295 10.26 -17.38 5.22
C ALA A 295 11.38 -17.08 6.22
N LYS A 296 11.17 -16.10 7.12
CA LYS A 296 12.14 -15.64 8.13
C LYS A 296 13.53 -15.36 7.56
N PRO A 297 13.65 -14.54 6.51
CA PRO A 297 14.95 -14.24 5.92
C PRO A 297 15.79 -13.35 6.85
N PRO A 298 17.11 -13.24 6.62
CA PRO A 298 17.96 -12.29 7.35
C PRO A 298 17.47 -10.85 7.25
N LEU A 299 17.81 -10.00 8.22
CA LEU A 299 17.36 -8.61 8.31
C LEU A 299 17.54 -7.82 7.01
N ILE A 300 18.70 -7.93 6.37
CA ILE A 300 18.98 -7.23 5.12
C ILE A 300 18.03 -7.64 3.99
N GLN A 301 17.67 -8.92 3.91
CA GLN A 301 16.73 -9.41 2.92
C GLN A 301 15.30 -8.98 3.24
N CYS A 302 14.91 -8.87 4.53
CA CYS A 302 13.64 -8.25 4.91
C CYS A 302 13.56 -6.81 4.40
N ALA A 303 14.59 -6.02 4.64
CA ALA A 303 14.66 -4.63 4.20
C ALA A 303 14.68 -4.51 2.66
N GLU A 304 15.40 -5.39 1.97
CA GLU A 304 15.43 -5.45 0.51
C GLU A 304 14.04 -5.74 -0.08
N VAL A 305 13.28 -6.68 0.51
CA VAL A 305 11.91 -6.99 0.08
C VAL A 305 11.02 -5.76 0.20
N TYR A 306 11.02 -5.09 1.35
CA TYR A 306 10.22 -3.88 1.54
C TYR A 306 10.64 -2.75 0.61
N ALA A 307 11.92 -2.57 0.34
CA ALA A 307 12.42 -1.56 -0.59
C ALA A 307 11.99 -1.86 -2.04
N LYS A 308 12.23 -3.07 -2.53
CA LYS A 308 11.82 -3.50 -3.88
C LYS A 308 10.31 -3.36 -4.07
N MET A 309 9.54 -3.87 -3.11
CA MET A 309 8.08 -3.84 -3.13
C MET A 309 7.56 -2.40 -3.16
N GLY A 310 8.04 -1.56 -2.26
CA GLY A 310 7.60 -0.17 -2.15
C GLY A 310 7.93 0.62 -3.41
N MET A 311 9.14 0.52 -3.94
CA MET A 311 9.55 1.23 -5.16
C MET A 311 8.79 0.73 -6.40
N ALA A 312 8.63 -0.58 -6.56
CA ALA A 312 7.90 -1.14 -7.69
C ALA A 312 6.42 -0.69 -7.69
N THR A 313 5.77 -0.72 -6.53
CA THR A 313 4.38 -0.29 -6.38
C THR A 313 4.23 1.22 -6.59
N ALA A 314 5.15 2.03 -6.09
CA ALA A 314 5.13 3.48 -6.29
C ALA A 314 5.27 3.85 -7.77
N ASP A 315 6.25 3.28 -8.46
CA ASP A 315 6.46 3.52 -9.90
C ASP A 315 5.30 2.99 -10.73
N ALA A 316 4.68 1.86 -10.33
CA ALA A 316 3.49 1.33 -10.97
C ALA A 316 2.30 2.31 -10.88
N PHE A 317 2.07 2.91 -9.71
CA PHE A 317 1.01 3.91 -9.53
C PHE A 317 1.27 5.21 -10.28
N ILE A 318 2.52 5.69 -10.33
CA ILE A 318 2.87 6.89 -11.11
C ILE A 318 2.56 6.67 -12.59
N ASN A 319 3.01 5.54 -13.18
CA ASN A 319 2.76 5.23 -14.57
C ASN A 319 1.28 4.94 -14.85
N CYS A 320 0.61 4.19 -13.97
CA CYS A 320 -0.82 3.95 -14.08
C CYS A 320 -1.61 5.26 -14.14
N TRP A 321 -1.33 6.21 -13.25
CA TRP A 321 -2.00 7.52 -13.23
C TRP A 321 -1.65 8.36 -14.46
N LYS A 322 -0.39 8.36 -14.92
CA LYS A 322 0.02 8.99 -16.19
C LYS A 322 -0.84 8.51 -17.36
N TRP A 323 -1.02 7.19 -17.47
CA TRP A 323 -1.84 6.62 -18.56
C TRP A 323 -3.34 6.85 -18.36
N LYS A 324 -3.86 6.73 -17.12
CA LYS A 324 -5.26 7.01 -16.79
C LYS A 324 -5.67 8.41 -17.24
N TYR A 325 -4.87 9.42 -16.96
CA TYR A 325 -5.18 10.81 -17.29
C TYR A 325 -4.85 11.18 -18.72
N TYR A 326 -3.96 10.46 -19.38
CA TYR A 326 -3.73 10.59 -20.82
C TYR A 326 -4.91 10.07 -21.65
N PHE A 327 -5.35 8.83 -21.37
CA PHE A 327 -6.47 8.21 -22.08
C PHE A 327 -7.82 8.74 -21.61
N PHE A 328 -7.96 9.02 -20.35
CA PHE A 328 -9.16 9.53 -19.68
C PHE A 328 -10.41 8.71 -20.01
N SER A 329 -10.28 7.39 -20.04
CA SER A 329 -11.29 6.45 -20.51
C SER A 329 -12.45 6.27 -19.51
N GLU A 330 -13.66 6.13 -20.08
CA GLU A 330 -14.88 5.85 -19.32
C GLU A 330 -14.87 4.46 -18.66
N ARG A 331 -15.77 4.27 -17.71
CA ARG A 331 -15.98 3.01 -17.01
C ARG A 331 -17.20 2.27 -17.52
N PRO A 332 -17.33 0.95 -17.22
CA PRO A 332 -18.53 0.19 -17.55
C PRO A 332 -19.84 0.84 -17.11
N ASN A 333 -19.89 1.44 -15.92
CA ASN A 333 -21.06 2.20 -15.42
C ASN A 333 -21.46 3.42 -16.26
N THR A 334 -20.59 3.88 -17.18
CA THR A 334 -20.92 4.95 -18.11
C THR A 334 -21.36 4.39 -19.46
N PHE A 335 -20.65 3.36 -19.96
CA PHE A 335 -20.88 2.79 -21.27
C PHE A 335 -22.09 1.85 -21.32
N ILE A 336 -22.17 0.91 -20.38
CA ILE A 336 -23.19 -0.15 -20.42
C ILE A 336 -24.61 0.41 -20.29
N PRO A 337 -24.93 1.30 -19.32
CA PRO A 337 -26.28 1.88 -19.24
C PRO A 337 -26.68 2.67 -20.48
N LYS A 338 -25.73 3.23 -21.18
CA LYS A 338 -26.01 4.06 -22.35
C LYS A 338 -26.20 3.28 -23.65
N TYR A 339 -25.53 2.12 -23.82
CA TYR A 339 -25.45 1.45 -25.11
C TYR A 339 -25.85 -0.02 -25.10
N ILE A 340 -25.99 -0.65 -23.90
CA ILE A 340 -26.26 -2.09 -23.76
C ILE A 340 -27.54 -2.33 -22.97
N ASP A 341 -27.62 -1.86 -21.72
CA ASP A 341 -28.74 -2.09 -20.82
C ASP A 341 -28.89 -0.88 -19.85
N GLU A 342 -29.94 -0.09 -20.03
CA GLU A 342 -30.19 1.16 -19.29
C GLU A 342 -30.32 0.96 -17.77
N GLU A 343 -30.74 -0.23 -17.31
CA GLU A 343 -30.93 -0.54 -15.89
C GLU A 343 -29.71 -1.16 -15.24
N TRP A 344 -28.61 -1.39 -15.98
CA TRP A 344 -27.43 -2.04 -15.45
C TRP A 344 -26.65 -1.12 -14.50
N GLU A 345 -26.26 -1.69 -13.36
CA GLU A 345 -25.30 -1.13 -12.39
C GLU A 345 -24.20 -2.14 -12.11
N SER A 346 -22.96 -1.69 -11.88
CA SER A 346 -21.84 -2.58 -11.52
C SER A 346 -22.03 -3.19 -10.13
N PHE A 347 -21.53 -4.39 -9.93
CA PHE A 347 -21.53 -5.06 -8.63
C PHE A 347 -20.74 -4.27 -7.57
N TRP A 348 -19.62 -3.62 -7.94
CA TRP A 348 -18.80 -2.76 -7.07
C TRP A 348 -18.89 -1.29 -7.52
N PRO A 349 -18.91 -0.33 -6.57
CA PRO A 349 -18.99 1.08 -6.93
C PRO A 349 -17.70 1.57 -7.61
N ASP A 350 -17.85 2.47 -8.57
CA ASP A 350 -16.73 3.05 -9.30
C ASP A 350 -15.83 3.91 -8.39
N PRO A 351 -14.51 3.74 -8.47
CA PRO A 351 -13.58 4.68 -7.85
C PRO A 351 -13.53 6.01 -8.63
N PRO A 352 -13.17 7.13 -7.96
CA PRO A 352 -13.24 8.47 -8.54
C PRO A 352 -12.05 8.79 -9.47
N PHE A 353 -11.81 7.97 -10.49
CA PHE A 353 -10.74 8.20 -11.50
C PHE A 353 -10.96 7.35 -12.76
N PRO A 354 -10.34 7.71 -13.92
CA PRO A 354 -10.49 7.00 -15.19
C PRO A 354 -10.17 5.51 -15.12
N ALA A 355 -10.74 4.72 -16.06
CA ALA A 355 -10.65 3.27 -16.03
C ALA A 355 -9.26 2.74 -16.40
N PHE A 356 -8.80 2.97 -17.63
CA PHE A 356 -7.64 2.31 -18.24
C PHE A 356 -6.29 2.95 -17.86
N PRO A 357 -5.28 2.11 -17.53
CA PRO A 357 -5.35 0.69 -17.17
C PRO A 357 -5.80 0.45 -15.74
N SER A 358 -6.00 -0.81 -15.34
CA SER A 358 -6.40 -1.18 -13.97
C SER A 358 -5.28 -0.94 -12.95
N GLY A 359 -5.56 -0.09 -11.93
CA GLY A 359 -4.62 0.20 -10.84
C GLY A 359 -4.36 -1.00 -9.93
N HIS A 360 -5.38 -1.83 -9.67
CA HIS A 360 -5.24 -3.07 -8.91
C HIS A 360 -4.37 -4.09 -9.65
N ALA A 361 -4.57 -4.26 -10.95
CA ALA A 361 -3.82 -5.22 -11.75
C ALA A 361 -2.32 -4.84 -11.82
N ILE A 362 -1.99 -3.57 -12.07
CA ILE A 362 -0.61 -3.14 -12.22
C ILE A 362 0.20 -3.29 -10.94
N GLN A 363 -0.37 -2.91 -9.79
CA GLN A 363 0.30 -3.04 -8.51
C GLN A 363 0.42 -4.51 -8.05
N ALA A 364 -0.61 -5.33 -8.30
CA ALA A 364 -0.59 -6.73 -7.95
C ALA A 364 0.46 -7.51 -8.76
N ALA A 365 0.58 -7.23 -10.05
CA ALA A 365 1.62 -7.82 -10.90
C ALA A 365 3.03 -7.36 -10.50
N ALA A 366 3.20 -6.07 -10.20
CA ALA A 366 4.48 -5.55 -9.69
C ALA A 366 4.87 -6.25 -8.38
N SER A 367 3.91 -6.40 -7.46
CA SER A 367 4.08 -7.14 -6.21
C SER A 367 4.48 -8.60 -6.43
N ALA A 368 3.69 -9.34 -7.21
CA ALA A 368 3.94 -10.75 -7.47
C ALA A 368 5.32 -10.98 -8.11
N THR A 369 5.72 -10.12 -9.05
CA THR A 369 7.01 -10.21 -9.73
C THR A 369 8.17 -10.03 -8.75
N VAL A 370 8.09 -9.04 -7.85
CA VAL A 370 9.10 -8.83 -6.79
C VAL A 370 9.16 -10.01 -5.84
N LEU A 371 8.01 -10.47 -5.33
CA LEU A 371 7.96 -11.53 -4.33
C LEU A 371 8.40 -12.88 -4.89
N GLU A 372 8.01 -13.24 -6.13
CA GLU A 372 8.51 -14.45 -6.78
C GLU A 372 10.02 -14.40 -7.07
N ASN A 373 10.56 -13.22 -7.39
CA ASN A 373 12.01 -13.05 -7.58
C ASN A 373 12.78 -13.35 -6.29
N VAL A 374 12.25 -12.94 -5.12
CA VAL A 374 12.95 -13.10 -3.83
C VAL A 374 12.68 -14.47 -3.20
N PHE A 375 11.44 -14.93 -3.18
CA PHE A 375 11.02 -16.12 -2.43
C PHE A 375 10.82 -17.36 -3.30
N GLY A 376 10.80 -17.19 -4.61
CA GLY A 376 10.61 -18.28 -5.57
C GLY A 376 9.15 -18.72 -5.70
N LYS A 377 8.97 -19.82 -6.47
CA LYS A 377 7.69 -20.47 -6.74
C LYS A 377 7.86 -21.99 -6.66
N PRO A 378 6.96 -22.72 -5.98
CA PRO A 378 5.72 -22.27 -5.32
C PRO A 378 5.96 -21.56 -3.99
N PHE A 379 5.02 -20.67 -3.60
CA PHE A 379 4.98 -20.05 -2.29
C PHE A 379 3.51 -19.98 -1.84
N GLN A 380 3.07 -20.98 -1.09
CA GLN A 380 1.70 -21.06 -0.60
C GLN A 380 1.50 -20.12 0.58
N PHE A 381 0.39 -19.38 0.60
CA PHE A 381 0.04 -18.49 1.73
C PHE A 381 -1.47 -18.31 1.84
N MET A 382 -1.90 -17.80 2.99
CA MET A 382 -3.28 -17.40 3.23
C MET A 382 -3.33 -15.89 3.43
N ASP A 383 -4.20 -15.25 2.68
CA ASP A 383 -4.51 -13.85 2.84
C ASP A 383 -5.66 -13.71 3.84
N ARG A 384 -5.36 -13.08 4.97
CA ARG A 384 -6.29 -12.83 6.09
C ARG A 384 -6.56 -11.34 6.31
N ALA A 385 -6.23 -10.49 5.33
CA ALA A 385 -6.32 -9.04 5.44
C ALA A 385 -7.70 -8.54 5.92
N HIS A 386 -8.75 -9.24 5.52
CA HIS A 386 -10.14 -8.90 5.84
C HIS A 386 -10.84 -9.94 6.71
N GLU A 387 -10.09 -10.86 7.34
CA GLU A 387 -10.67 -11.86 8.25
C GLU A 387 -11.41 -11.18 9.41
N GLY A 388 -12.65 -11.62 9.65
CA GLY A 388 -13.48 -11.08 10.73
C GLY A 388 -14.22 -9.77 10.40
N ARG A 389 -14.10 -9.24 9.17
CA ARG A 389 -14.99 -8.14 8.72
C ARG A 389 -16.44 -8.61 8.68
N GLU A 390 -17.33 -7.70 9.02
CA GLU A 390 -18.77 -7.91 8.89
C GLU A 390 -19.14 -8.14 7.42
N ARG A 391 -20.17 -8.95 7.21
CA ARG A 391 -20.76 -9.22 5.89
C ARG A 391 -21.11 -7.92 5.16
N ASP A 392 -20.90 -7.88 3.87
CA ASP A 392 -21.44 -6.84 3.01
C ASP A 392 -22.93 -7.13 2.75
N ASP A 393 -23.81 -6.52 3.56
CA ASP A 393 -25.26 -6.72 3.46
C ASP A 393 -25.86 -6.15 2.17
N VAL A 394 -25.23 -5.13 1.57
CA VAL A 394 -25.69 -4.54 0.29
C VAL A 394 -25.53 -5.54 -0.85
N ARG A 395 -24.42 -6.31 -0.82
CA ARG A 395 -24.06 -7.29 -1.87
C ARG A 395 -24.37 -8.72 -1.47
N ASP A 396 -24.93 -8.93 -0.27
CA ASP A 396 -25.25 -10.26 0.27
C ASP A 396 -24.03 -11.21 0.22
N THR A 397 -22.84 -10.72 0.60
CA THR A 397 -21.58 -11.43 0.40
C THR A 397 -20.68 -11.35 1.65
N ASP A 398 -20.07 -12.48 2.03
CA ASP A 398 -19.15 -12.57 3.18
C ASP A 398 -17.71 -12.32 2.75
N PHE A 399 -16.89 -11.76 3.68
CA PHE A 399 -15.44 -11.68 3.52
C PHE A 399 -14.81 -13.03 3.87
N VAL A 400 -14.45 -13.80 2.85
CA VAL A 400 -13.89 -15.15 2.99
C VAL A 400 -12.38 -15.14 2.78
N VAL A 401 -11.62 -15.64 3.77
CA VAL A 401 -10.14 -15.77 3.70
C VAL A 401 -9.72 -16.45 2.40
N ARG A 402 -8.73 -15.84 1.72
CA ARG A 402 -8.22 -16.33 0.43
C ARG A 402 -6.97 -17.20 0.63
N SER A 403 -6.79 -18.19 -0.22
CA SER A 403 -5.64 -19.10 -0.17
C SER A 403 -5.02 -19.23 -1.57
N PHE A 404 -3.70 -19.06 -1.65
CA PHE A 404 -2.98 -19.04 -2.92
C PHE A 404 -1.80 -20.00 -2.91
N GLY A 405 -1.51 -20.64 -4.03
CA GLY A 405 -0.35 -21.50 -4.25
C GLY A 405 0.92 -20.71 -4.56
N ASN A 406 0.78 -19.47 -5.01
CA ASN A 406 1.86 -18.55 -5.34
C ASN A 406 1.34 -17.11 -5.46
N PHE A 407 2.27 -16.13 -5.55
CA PHE A 407 1.91 -14.71 -5.61
C PHE A 407 1.19 -14.31 -6.91
N TRP A 408 1.43 -15.02 -8.02
CA TRP A 408 0.74 -14.77 -9.28
C TRP A 408 -0.72 -15.18 -9.28
N GLU A 409 -1.09 -16.23 -8.55
CA GLU A 409 -2.51 -16.57 -8.35
C GLU A 409 -3.25 -15.45 -7.64
N ALA A 410 -2.64 -14.84 -6.62
CA ALA A 410 -3.21 -13.69 -5.94
C ALA A 410 -3.29 -12.45 -6.86
N ALA A 411 -2.25 -12.18 -7.66
CA ALA A 411 -2.26 -11.06 -8.60
C ALA A 411 -3.32 -11.22 -9.70
N GLN A 412 -3.50 -12.43 -10.20
CA GLN A 412 -4.54 -12.73 -11.19
C GLN A 412 -5.93 -12.54 -10.58
N GLU A 413 -6.17 -13.07 -9.36
CA GLU A 413 -7.46 -12.88 -8.69
C GLU A 413 -7.72 -11.41 -8.37
N THR A 414 -6.69 -10.64 -7.97
CA THR A 414 -6.79 -9.19 -7.77
C THR A 414 -7.27 -8.49 -9.05
N ALA A 415 -6.68 -8.82 -10.19
CA ALA A 415 -7.09 -8.25 -11.48
C ALA A 415 -8.52 -8.68 -11.85
N ASP A 416 -8.83 -9.98 -11.76
CA ASP A 416 -10.13 -10.54 -12.11
C ASP A 416 -11.25 -10.00 -11.22
N SER A 417 -10.95 -9.72 -9.95
CA SER A 417 -11.91 -9.15 -9.00
C SER A 417 -12.48 -7.81 -9.47
N ARG A 418 -11.71 -7.01 -10.22
CA ARG A 418 -12.17 -5.73 -10.78
C ARG A 418 -13.09 -5.91 -11.99
N PHE A 419 -12.88 -6.97 -12.75
CA PHE A 419 -13.79 -7.41 -13.79
C PHE A 419 -15.09 -7.98 -13.19
N TYR A 420 -15.00 -8.81 -12.15
CA TYR A 420 -16.17 -9.30 -11.40
C TYR A 420 -16.94 -8.17 -10.71
N GLY A 421 -16.23 -7.15 -10.25
CA GLY A 421 -16.84 -5.94 -9.69
C GLY A 421 -17.53 -5.07 -10.73
N GLY A 422 -17.38 -5.33 -12.03
CA GLY A 422 -18.00 -4.57 -13.11
C GLY A 422 -17.39 -3.17 -13.32
N ILE A 423 -16.18 -2.91 -12.84
CA ILE A 423 -15.55 -1.58 -12.87
C ILE A 423 -14.33 -1.46 -13.81
N HIS A 424 -13.89 -2.57 -14.36
CA HIS A 424 -12.82 -2.65 -15.36
C HIS A 424 -13.13 -3.68 -16.43
N THR A 425 -12.70 -3.41 -17.66
CA THR A 425 -12.75 -4.37 -18.76
C THR A 425 -11.60 -5.38 -18.64
N PRO A 426 -11.67 -6.54 -19.31
CA PRO A 426 -10.55 -7.48 -19.41
C PRO A 426 -9.27 -6.85 -19.98
N LEU A 427 -9.39 -5.91 -20.92
CA LEU A 427 -8.24 -5.18 -21.47
C LEU A 427 -7.55 -4.32 -20.43
N ASP A 428 -8.31 -3.62 -19.58
CA ASP A 428 -7.75 -2.79 -18.48
C ASP A 428 -6.87 -3.62 -17.55
N ASN A 429 -7.34 -4.82 -17.20
CA ASN A 429 -6.65 -5.74 -16.30
C ASN A 429 -5.42 -6.37 -16.97
N LYS A 430 -5.57 -6.82 -18.22
CA LYS A 430 -4.45 -7.40 -18.98
C LYS A 430 -3.28 -6.43 -19.09
N VAL A 431 -3.56 -5.20 -19.52
CA VAL A 431 -2.51 -4.17 -19.65
C VAL A 431 -1.91 -3.82 -18.30
N GLY A 432 -2.73 -3.73 -17.24
CA GLY A 432 -2.23 -3.51 -15.90
C GLY A 432 -1.25 -4.61 -15.46
N LEU A 433 -1.60 -5.88 -15.67
CA LEU A 433 -0.71 -7.01 -15.31
C LEU A 433 0.61 -6.96 -16.12
N GLU A 434 0.55 -6.74 -17.42
CA GLU A 434 1.74 -6.68 -18.29
C GLU A 434 2.69 -5.55 -17.87
N GLU A 435 2.16 -4.36 -17.64
CA GLU A 435 2.97 -3.19 -17.28
C GLU A 435 3.52 -3.28 -15.83
N GLY A 436 2.79 -3.90 -14.92
CA GLY A 436 3.27 -4.18 -13.58
C GLY A 436 4.54 -5.05 -13.57
N VAL A 437 4.57 -6.08 -14.43
CA VAL A 437 5.76 -6.93 -14.64
C VAL A 437 6.94 -6.10 -15.17
N ASN A 438 6.71 -5.28 -16.20
CA ASN A 438 7.75 -4.46 -16.82
C ASN A 438 8.40 -3.52 -15.79
N ILE A 439 7.58 -2.84 -14.99
CA ILE A 439 8.04 -1.90 -13.97
C ILE A 439 8.83 -2.61 -12.86
N ALA A 440 8.32 -3.73 -12.36
CA ALA A 440 9.00 -4.50 -11.31
C ALA A 440 10.34 -5.07 -11.77
N ASN A 441 10.42 -5.57 -13.01
CA ASN A 441 11.68 -6.08 -13.57
C ASN A 441 12.77 -5.00 -13.61
N ASN A 442 12.43 -3.74 -13.89
CA ASN A 442 13.38 -2.64 -13.82
C ASN A 442 13.92 -2.45 -12.37
N VAL A 443 13.05 -2.55 -11.36
CA VAL A 443 13.46 -2.46 -9.94
C VAL A 443 14.35 -3.64 -9.55
N ILE A 444 13.98 -4.86 -9.96
CA ILE A 444 14.74 -6.07 -9.69
C ILE A 444 16.15 -6.01 -10.33
N SER A 445 16.26 -5.39 -11.50
CA SER A 445 17.51 -5.28 -12.27
C SER A 445 18.55 -4.28 -11.70
N LEU A 446 18.20 -3.50 -10.67
CA LEU A 446 19.17 -2.67 -9.96
C LEU A 446 20.29 -3.53 -9.35
N ASN A 447 21.46 -2.93 -9.15
CA ASN A 447 22.58 -3.62 -8.51
C ASN A 447 22.37 -3.70 -6.99
N TRP A 448 21.59 -4.66 -6.53
CA TRP A 448 21.32 -4.89 -5.09
C TRP A 448 22.49 -5.55 -4.37
N VAL A 449 23.21 -6.43 -5.07
CA VAL A 449 24.34 -7.20 -4.56
C VAL A 449 25.58 -7.02 -5.42
N LYS A 450 26.77 -7.15 -4.83
CA LYS A 450 28.04 -7.10 -5.53
C LYS A 450 28.20 -8.32 -6.43
N GLU A 451 28.65 -8.12 -7.66
CA GLU A 451 28.93 -9.21 -8.60
C GLU A 451 29.92 -10.22 -8.00
N GLY A 452 29.62 -11.52 -8.18
CA GLY A 452 30.52 -12.62 -7.80
C GLY A 452 30.32 -13.22 -6.41
N ARG A 453 29.24 -12.87 -5.68
CA ARG A 453 28.86 -13.50 -4.41
C ARG A 453 27.36 -13.93 -4.41
N GLN A 454 27.02 -14.78 -5.39
CA GLN A 454 25.75 -15.53 -5.36
C GLN A 454 25.94 -16.84 -4.61
#